data_2f90735efcc0698529954fd463120d54
#
_entry.id   2f90735efcc0698529954fd463120d54
#
_cell.length_a   1.000
_cell.length_b   1.000
_cell.length_c   1.000
_cell.angle_alpha   90.00
_cell.angle_beta   90.00
_cell.angle_gamma   90.00
#
_symmetry.space_group_name_H-M   'P 1'
#
loop_
_entity.id
_entity.type
_entity.pdbx_description
1 polymer ?
#
loop_
_entity_poly.entity_id
_entity_poly.type
_entity_poly.pdbx_seq_one_letter_code
_entity_poly.pdbx_strand_id
1 'polypeptide(L)'
;MVAFDKKGNQVGWTLMLPPTSPLLQRDWAFPPLCGPKTGLIGCVGVDMAHRKSGIGLALLCHAIEDMKQRGIEGVFVDWVSLNGWYEQIGFEVWRSYRPGII
;
A
#
# COMPACT_ATOMS: atom_id res chain seq x y z
N MET A 1 -2.07 -2.85 8.98
CA MET A 1 -2.40 -1.58 9.69
C MET A 1 -3.88 -1.30 9.56
N VAL A 2 -4.50 -0.87 10.63
CA VAL A 2 -5.93 -0.58 10.65
C VAL A 2 -6.20 0.79 11.28
N ALA A 3 -7.30 1.41 10.91
CA ALA A 3 -7.75 2.67 11.47
C ALA A 3 -9.09 2.46 12.19
N PHE A 4 -9.23 3.08 13.35
CA PHE A 4 -10.45 3.02 14.16
C PHE A 4 -11.03 4.42 14.33
N ASP A 5 -12.36 4.51 14.41
CA ASP A 5 -13.01 5.76 14.79
C ASP A 5 -12.95 5.97 16.32
N LYS A 6 -13.51 7.08 16.78
CA LYS A 6 -13.53 7.40 18.23
C LYS A 6 -14.35 6.42 19.07
N LYS A 7 -15.24 5.67 18.43
CA LYS A 7 -16.07 4.68 19.08
C LYS A 7 -15.46 3.28 19.09
N GLY A 8 -14.28 3.12 18.48
CA GLY A 8 -13.59 1.84 18.40
C GLY A 8 -14.01 0.98 17.21
N ASN A 9 -14.77 1.49 16.26
CA ASN A 9 -15.11 0.76 15.05
C ASN A 9 -13.99 0.84 14.03
N GLN A 10 -13.64 -0.30 13.41
CA GLN A 10 -12.64 -0.32 12.36
C GLN A 10 -13.20 0.34 11.10
N VAL A 11 -12.54 1.38 10.62
CA VAL A 11 -13.00 2.18 9.47
C VAL A 11 -12.05 2.14 8.28
N GLY A 12 -10.86 1.56 8.44
CA GLY A 12 -9.91 1.44 7.35
C GLY A 12 -8.83 0.39 7.62
N TRP A 13 -8.18 -0.05 6.56
CA TRP A 13 -7.12 -1.04 6.63
C TRP A 13 -6.18 -0.89 5.44
N THR A 14 -4.95 -1.40 5.59
CA THR A 14 -4.03 -1.62 4.48
C THR A 14 -3.13 -2.82 4.77
N LEU A 15 -2.79 -3.53 3.71
CA LEU A 15 -1.82 -4.62 3.75
C LEU A 15 -0.41 -4.02 3.72
N MET A 16 0.48 -4.55 4.56
CA MET A 16 1.89 -4.17 4.60
C MET A 16 2.73 -5.43 4.59
N LEU A 17 3.59 -5.57 3.59
CA LEU A 17 4.50 -6.71 3.49
C LEU A 17 5.95 -6.21 3.47
N PRO A 18 6.77 -6.54 4.48
CA PRO A 18 8.19 -6.25 4.43
C PRO A 18 8.89 -7.12 3.39
N PRO A 19 10.09 -6.75 2.92
CA PRO A 19 10.80 -7.53 1.90
C PRO A 19 11.16 -8.95 2.36
N THR A 20 11.16 -9.21 3.66
CA THR A 20 11.42 -10.53 4.24
C THR A 20 10.18 -11.42 4.29
N SER A 21 8.99 -10.91 3.95
CA SER A 21 7.75 -11.67 4.00
C SER A 21 7.78 -12.81 2.98
N PRO A 22 7.48 -14.06 3.38
CA PRO A 22 7.34 -15.16 2.43
C PRO A 22 6.21 -14.93 1.42
N LEU A 23 5.16 -14.22 1.81
CA LEU A 23 4.07 -13.88 0.89
C LEU A 23 4.56 -12.97 -0.23
N LEU A 24 5.38 -11.98 0.09
CA LEU A 24 5.94 -11.08 -0.92
C LEU A 24 6.83 -11.84 -1.90
N GLN A 25 7.69 -12.72 -1.39
CA GLN A 25 8.61 -13.49 -2.21
C GLN A 25 7.92 -14.48 -3.11
N ARG A 26 6.81 -15.03 -2.67
CA ARG A 26 6.07 -16.06 -3.41
C ARG A 26 5.06 -15.47 -4.39
N ASP A 27 4.31 -14.46 -3.96
CA ASP A 27 3.10 -14.04 -4.66
C ASP A 27 3.27 -12.74 -5.46
N TRP A 28 4.36 -12.01 -5.26
CA TRP A 28 4.63 -10.77 -5.97
C TRP A 28 6.00 -10.81 -6.66
N ALA A 29 5.98 -10.65 -7.98
CA ALA A 29 7.20 -10.70 -8.79
C ALA A 29 7.94 -9.36 -8.86
N PHE A 30 7.21 -8.24 -8.84
CA PHE A 30 7.77 -6.93 -9.14
C PHE A 30 8.57 -6.28 -8.00
N PRO A 31 8.16 -6.35 -6.72
CA PRO A 31 8.88 -5.67 -5.66
C PRO A 31 10.37 -6.04 -5.57
N PRO A 32 10.78 -7.31 -5.73
CA PRO A 32 12.20 -7.64 -5.73
C PRO A 32 13.00 -6.99 -6.85
N LEU A 33 12.36 -6.64 -7.96
CA LEU A 33 13.01 -5.96 -9.08
C LEU A 33 13.31 -4.49 -8.77
N CYS A 34 12.67 -3.92 -7.76
CA CYS A 34 12.87 -2.55 -7.32
C CYS A 34 13.96 -2.42 -6.24
N GLY A 35 14.55 -3.54 -5.82
CA GLY A 35 15.61 -3.58 -4.84
C GLY A 35 15.31 -4.50 -3.66
N PRO A 36 16.35 -4.98 -2.95
CA PRO A 36 16.20 -5.98 -1.89
C PRO A 36 15.53 -5.45 -0.62
N LYS A 37 15.46 -4.13 -0.45
CA LYS A 37 14.82 -3.48 0.70
C LYS A 37 13.51 -2.80 0.31
N THR A 38 12.81 -3.36 -0.65
CA THR A 38 11.51 -2.87 -1.11
C THR A 38 10.40 -3.73 -0.53
N GLY A 39 9.50 -3.10 0.21
CA GLY A 39 8.29 -3.72 0.72
C GLY A 39 7.08 -3.41 -0.16
N LEU A 40 5.92 -3.93 0.22
CA LEU A 40 4.67 -3.72 -0.49
C LEU A 40 3.61 -3.16 0.46
N ILE A 41 2.88 -2.17 -0.01
CA ILE A 41 1.65 -1.68 0.60
C ILE A 41 0.55 -1.85 -0.42
N GLY A 42 -0.60 -2.33 0.02
CA GLY A 42 -1.72 -2.53 -0.90
C GLY A 42 -3.02 -2.80 -0.18
N CYS A 43 -4.04 -3.09 -0.95
CA CYS A 43 -5.37 -3.39 -0.43
C CYS A 43 -5.86 -2.31 0.54
N VAL A 44 -5.61 -1.04 0.23
CA VAL A 44 -6.09 0.08 1.05
C VAL A 44 -7.60 0.15 0.95
N GLY A 45 -8.27 0.03 2.08
CA GLY A 45 -9.72 0.08 2.15
C GLY A 45 -10.19 1.04 3.23
N VAL A 46 -11.29 1.73 2.95
CA VAL A 46 -11.94 2.64 3.90
C VAL A 46 -13.44 2.36 3.87
N ASP A 47 -14.04 2.28 5.05
CA ASP A 47 -15.48 2.12 5.16
C ASP A 47 -16.22 3.20 4.37
N MET A 48 -17.29 2.81 3.68
CA MET A 48 -18.00 3.68 2.76
C MET A 48 -18.48 4.98 3.40
N ALA A 49 -18.94 4.91 4.65
CA ALA A 49 -19.41 6.09 5.39
C ALA A 49 -18.27 7.06 5.74
N HIS A 50 -17.03 6.62 5.69
CA HIS A 50 -15.85 7.41 6.08
C HIS A 50 -14.96 7.79 4.89
N ARG A 51 -15.38 7.49 3.66
CA ARG A 51 -14.66 7.87 2.46
C ARG A 51 -14.63 9.38 2.29
N LYS A 52 -13.60 9.89 1.61
CA LYS A 52 -13.37 11.31 1.37
C LYS A 52 -13.08 12.14 2.63
N SER A 53 -12.80 11.48 3.76
CA SER A 53 -12.42 12.14 5.01
C SER A 53 -10.91 12.20 5.25
N GLY A 54 -10.11 11.71 4.30
CA GLY A 54 -8.66 11.66 4.42
C GLY A 54 -8.12 10.44 5.14
N ILE A 55 -8.96 9.52 5.57
CA ILE A 55 -8.54 8.32 6.32
C ILE A 55 -7.62 7.43 5.47
N GLY A 56 -7.95 7.23 4.19
CA GLY A 56 -7.13 6.41 3.30
C GLY A 56 -5.72 6.94 3.13
N LEU A 57 -5.58 8.23 2.87
CA LEU A 57 -4.25 8.86 2.73
C LEU A 57 -3.50 8.88 4.06
N ALA A 58 -4.17 9.17 5.17
CA ALA A 58 -3.54 9.13 6.49
C ALA A 58 -3.03 7.73 6.83
N LEU A 59 -3.82 6.71 6.55
CA LEU A 59 -3.46 5.31 6.76
C LEU A 59 -2.24 4.94 5.93
N LEU A 60 -2.21 5.34 4.66
CA LEU A 60 -1.09 5.09 3.76
C LEU A 60 0.18 5.81 4.24
N CYS A 61 0.08 7.07 4.67
CA CYS A 61 1.21 7.81 5.20
C CYS A 61 1.78 7.17 6.47
N HIS A 62 0.93 6.71 7.37
CA HIS A 62 1.36 6.01 8.57
C HIS A 62 2.03 4.67 8.24
N ALA A 63 1.51 3.95 7.25
CA ALA A 63 2.10 2.69 6.80
C ALA A 63 3.50 2.91 6.21
N ILE A 64 3.68 3.94 5.40
CA ILE A 64 4.98 4.31 4.83
C ILE A 64 5.97 4.68 5.93
N GLU A 65 5.55 5.48 6.90
CA GLU A 65 6.40 5.87 8.02
C GLU A 65 6.83 4.66 8.86
N ASP A 66 5.92 3.73 9.12
CA ASP A 66 6.23 2.49 9.81
C ASP A 66 7.27 1.66 9.05
N MET A 67 7.09 1.50 7.74
CA MET A 67 8.03 0.81 6.87
C MET A 67 9.41 1.47 6.91
N LYS A 68 9.45 2.79 6.83
CA LYS A 68 10.70 3.57 6.90
C LYS A 68 11.43 3.34 8.22
N GLN A 69 10.72 3.33 9.34
CA GLN A 69 11.30 3.08 10.65
C GLN A 69 11.86 1.66 10.79
N ARG A 70 11.35 0.70 10.01
CA ARG A 70 11.86 -0.66 9.95
C ARG A 70 13.09 -0.81 9.05
N GLY A 71 13.59 0.27 8.46
CA GLY A 71 14.73 0.24 7.56
C GLY A 71 14.40 -0.16 6.13
N ILE A 72 13.13 -0.17 5.75
CA ILE A 72 12.70 -0.45 4.39
C ILE A 72 12.92 0.82 3.55
N GLU A 73 13.61 0.68 2.43
CA GLU A 73 14.06 1.81 1.62
C GLU A 73 13.08 2.19 0.51
N GLY A 74 12.24 1.28 0.09
CA GLY A 74 11.26 1.51 -0.97
C GLY A 74 9.96 0.79 -0.70
N VAL A 75 8.88 1.34 -1.24
CA VAL A 75 7.54 0.76 -1.14
C VAL A 75 6.95 0.65 -2.53
N PHE A 76 6.48 -0.54 -2.84
CA PHE A 76 5.82 -0.87 -4.10
C PHE A 76 4.31 -0.99 -3.86
N VAL A 77 3.51 -0.44 -4.76
CA VAL A 77 2.05 -0.61 -4.77
C VAL A 77 1.67 -1.27 -6.09
N ASP A 78 0.98 -2.40 -6.01
CA ASP A 78 0.55 -3.15 -7.18
C ASP A 78 -0.97 -3.09 -7.34
N TRP A 79 -1.45 -3.44 -8.53
CA TRP A 79 -2.87 -3.47 -8.85
C TRP A 79 -3.57 -2.11 -8.62
N VAL A 80 -2.91 -1.04 -9.03
CA VAL A 80 -3.46 0.31 -8.87
C VAL A 80 -4.48 0.59 -9.98
N SER A 81 -5.71 0.91 -9.59
CA SER A 81 -6.76 1.33 -10.50
C SER A 81 -7.15 2.81 -10.32
N LEU A 82 -6.77 3.41 -9.20
CA LEU A 82 -7.05 4.82 -8.90
C LEU A 82 -5.88 5.69 -9.34
N ASN A 83 -5.89 6.10 -10.61
CA ASN A 83 -4.85 6.95 -11.15
C ASN A 83 -4.82 8.31 -10.44
N GLY A 84 -3.64 8.76 -10.06
CA GLY A 84 -3.44 10.04 -9.41
C GLY A 84 -3.59 10.04 -7.89
N TRP A 85 -4.15 8.99 -7.30
CA TRP A 85 -4.37 8.96 -5.85
C TRP A 85 -3.07 8.75 -5.08
N TYR A 86 -2.27 7.77 -5.48
CA TYR A 86 -0.98 7.50 -4.83
C TYR A 86 0.07 8.56 -5.16
N GLU A 87 -0.01 9.16 -6.34
CA GLU A 87 0.93 10.20 -6.78
C GLU A 87 0.88 11.45 -5.89
N GLN A 88 -0.23 11.70 -5.20
CA GLN A 88 -0.38 12.82 -4.27
C GLN A 88 0.68 12.83 -3.16
N ILE A 89 1.25 11.68 -2.82
CA ILE A 89 2.23 11.55 -1.75
C ILE A 89 3.58 11.06 -2.26
N GLY A 90 3.86 11.22 -3.55
CA GLY A 90 5.17 10.98 -4.12
C GLY A 90 5.38 9.65 -4.82
N PHE A 91 4.36 8.81 -4.95
CA PHE A 91 4.47 7.61 -5.76
C PHE A 91 4.52 7.97 -7.24
N GLU A 92 5.30 7.20 -7.98
CA GLU A 92 5.39 7.32 -9.44
C GLU A 92 5.01 5.98 -10.07
N VAL A 93 4.39 6.05 -11.24
CA VAL A 93 4.10 4.84 -12.02
C VAL A 93 5.41 4.25 -12.51
N TRP A 94 5.73 3.05 -12.02
CA TRP A 94 6.93 2.34 -12.41
C TRP A 94 6.72 1.53 -13.69
N ARG A 95 5.58 0.82 -13.78
CA ARG A 95 5.17 0.07 -14.97
C ARG A 95 3.66 0.03 -15.07
N SER A 96 3.17 0.02 -16.30
CA SER A 96 1.76 -0.21 -16.60
C SER A 96 1.61 -1.47 -17.42
N TYR A 97 0.57 -2.26 -17.13
CA TYR A 97 0.29 -3.49 -17.87
C TYR A 97 -1.21 -3.72 -17.94
N ARG A 98 -1.61 -4.51 -18.94
CA ARG A 98 -2.98 -5.02 -19.01
C ARG A 98 -3.02 -6.45 -18.52
N PRO A 99 -3.98 -6.79 -17.63
CA PRO A 99 -4.22 -8.19 -17.31
C PRO A 99 -4.56 -8.96 -18.59
N GLY A 100 -3.93 -10.11 -18.76
CA GLY A 100 -4.28 -10.98 -19.88
C GLY A 100 -5.69 -11.52 -19.72
N ILE A 101 -6.45 -11.50 -20.81
CA ILE A 101 -7.77 -12.13 -20.86
C ILE A 101 -7.60 -13.39 -21.67
N ILE A 102 -7.90 -14.50 -21.06
CA ILE A 102 -7.83 -15.80 -21.71
C ILE A 102 -9.22 -16.26 -22.11
#